data_7d7588febfa67757aa7785116a2e1724
#
_entry.id   7d7588febfa67757aa7785116a2e1724
#
_cell.length_a   1.000
_cell.length_b   1.000
_cell.length_c   1.000
_cell.angle_alpha   90.00
_cell.angle_beta   90.00
_cell.angle_gamma   90.00
#
_symmetry.space_group_name_H-M   'P 1'
#
loop_
_entity.id
_entity.type
_entity.pdbx_description
1 polymer ?
#
loop_
_entity_poly.entity_id
_entity_poly.type
_entity_poly.pdbx_seq_one_letter_code
_entity_poly.pdbx_strand_id
1 'polypeptide(L)'
;MCIAAPAQVVEINREENTLFADFGGARQQAKMDLLPDVEVGEYVLIHAGYAIEKLTEEAAKESLEAWEELLDFLEEEDREMEKARMEHLEKINQ
;
A
#
# COMPACT_ATOMS: atom_id res chain seq x y z
N MET A 1 -2.59 7.27 -13.01
CA MET A 1 -3.43 6.14 -12.57
C MET A 1 -3.27 5.93 -11.09
N CYS A 2 -4.33 6.07 -10.35
CA CYS A 2 -4.28 5.93 -8.90
C CYS A 2 -4.49 4.47 -8.52
N ILE A 3 -3.52 3.91 -7.83
CA ILE A 3 -3.61 2.56 -7.30
C ILE A 3 -3.87 2.67 -5.81
N ALA A 4 -5.06 2.26 -5.38
CA ALA A 4 -5.38 2.21 -3.97
C ALA A 4 -4.91 0.89 -3.39
N ALA A 5 -4.15 0.93 -2.32
CA ALA A 5 -3.67 -0.27 -1.64
C ALA A 5 -4.59 -0.61 -0.47
N PRO A 6 -4.90 -1.88 -0.24
CA PRO A 6 -5.71 -2.27 0.91
C PRO A 6 -4.92 -2.11 2.21
N ALA A 7 -5.57 -1.54 3.21
CA ALA A 7 -4.97 -1.34 4.52
C ALA A 7 -5.94 -1.78 5.62
N GLN A 8 -5.40 -2.32 6.69
CA GLN A 8 -6.22 -2.76 7.81
C GLN A 8 -6.39 -1.65 8.83
N VAL A 9 -7.63 -1.34 9.18
CA VAL A 9 -7.94 -0.30 10.16
C VAL A 9 -7.47 -0.76 11.55
N VAL A 10 -6.61 0.05 12.17
CA VAL A 10 -6.05 -0.26 13.49
C VAL A 10 -6.54 0.69 14.58
N GLU A 11 -7.02 1.87 14.23
CA GLU A 11 -7.51 2.86 15.17
C GLU A 11 -8.56 3.75 14.50
N ILE A 12 -9.60 4.12 15.25
CA ILE A 12 -10.67 5.01 14.76
C ILE A 12 -10.86 6.15 15.76
N ASN A 13 -10.91 7.38 15.25
CA ASN A 13 -11.29 8.56 16.02
C ASN A 13 -12.59 9.13 15.43
N ARG A 14 -13.70 8.79 16.06
CA ARG A 14 -15.02 9.22 15.60
C ARG A 14 -15.30 10.70 15.81
N GLU A 15 -14.64 11.33 16.78
CA GLU A 15 -14.79 12.77 17.01
C GLU A 15 -14.22 13.59 15.86
N GLU A 16 -13.09 13.18 15.34
CA GLU A 16 -12.43 13.83 14.20
C GLU A 16 -12.81 13.22 12.86
N ASN A 17 -13.55 12.12 12.88
CA ASN A 17 -13.97 11.39 11.69
C ASN A 17 -12.78 10.91 10.86
N THR A 18 -11.77 10.39 11.56
CA THR A 18 -10.53 9.89 10.97
C THR A 18 -10.24 8.48 11.46
N LEU A 19 -9.38 7.78 10.72
CA LEU A 19 -8.88 6.46 11.12
C LEU A 19 -7.39 6.35 10.79
N PHE A 20 -6.74 5.40 11.45
CA PHE A 20 -5.41 4.94 11.07
C PHE A 20 -5.51 3.54 10.53
N ALA A 21 -4.84 3.28 9.42
CA ALA A 21 -4.80 1.97 8.81
C ALA A 21 -3.35 1.58 8.52
N ASP A 22 -3.09 0.28 8.59
CA ASP A 22 -1.76 -0.28 8.39
C ASP A 22 -1.66 -0.99 7.05
N PHE A 23 -0.65 -0.62 6.29
CA PHE A 23 -0.28 -1.29 5.05
C PHE A 23 1.19 -1.69 5.14
N GLY A 24 1.45 -3.00 5.28
CA GLY A 24 2.81 -3.52 5.31
C GLY A 24 3.71 -2.93 6.39
N GLY A 25 3.16 -2.59 7.55
CA GLY A 25 3.88 -1.97 8.65
C GLY A 25 3.87 -0.44 8.66
N ALA A 26 3.38 0.18 7.59
CA ALA A 26 3.28 1.64 7.49
C ALA A 26 1.86 2.08 7.87
N ARG A 27 1.75 2.95 8.87
CA ARG A 27 0.46 3.49 9.31
C ARG A 27 0.14 4.75 8.54
N GLN A 28 -1.08 4.82 8.03
CA GLN A 28 -1.61 5.99 7.34
C GLN A 28 -2.86 6.50 8.02
N GLN A 29 -2.98 7.81 8.13
CA GLN A 29 -4.21 8.45 8.58
C GLN A 29 -5.10 8.69 7.36
N ALA A 30 -6.39 8.42 7.51
CA ALA A 30 -7.35 8.67 6.44
C ALA A 30 -8.65 9.20 7.04
N LYS A 31 -9.39 9.96 6.24
CA LYS A 31 -10.72 10.42 6.62
C LYS A 31 -11.73 9.33 6.32
N MET A 32 -12.71 9.19 7.20
CA MET A 32 -13.72 8.13 7.08
C MET A 32 -15.10 8.68 6.71
N ASP A 33 -15.15 9.84 6.09
CA ASP A 33 -16.39 10.49 5.69
C ASP A 33 -17.27 9.63 4.77
N LEU A 34 -16.63 8.83 3.92
CA LEU A 34 -17.31 7.95 2.97
C LEU A 34 -17.67 6.57 3.57
N LEU A 35 -17.07 6.21 4.72
CA LEU A 35 -17.29 4.93 5.38
C LEU A 35 -17.56 5.15 6.88
N PRO A 36 -18.68 5.80 7.23
CA PRO A 36 -18.92 6.16 8.62
C PRO A 36 -19.13 4.97 9.56
N ASP A 37 -19.44 3.81 9.02
CA ASP A 37 -19.69 2.58 9.77
C ASP A 37 -18.50 1.62 9.81
N VAL A 38 -17.32 2.06 9.37
CA VAL A 38 -16.11 1.24 9.39
C VAL A 38 -15.69 0.93 10.82
N GLU A 39 -15.13 -0.26 11.03
CA GLU A 39 -14.67 -0.73 12.34
C GLU A 39 -13.20 -1.16 12.30
N VAL A 40 -12.57 -1.17 13.48
CA VAL A 40 -11.20 -1.67 13.65
C VAL A 40 -11.14 -3.14 13.24
N GLY A 41 -10.11 -3.49 12.49
CA GLY A 41 -9.91 -4.84 11.94
C GLY A 41 -10.41 -5.00 10.52
N GLU A 42 -11.25 -4.11 10.04
CA GLU A 42 -11.72 -4.15 8.67
C GLU A 42 -10.64 -3.66 7.69
N TYR A 43 -10.72 -4.14 6.46
CA TYR A 43 -9.82 -3.69 5.39
C TYR A 43 -10.50 -2.63 4.54
N VAL A 44 -9.76 -1.58 4.22
CA VAL A 44 -10.27 -0.47 3.42
C VAL A 44 -9.26 -0.10 2.34
N LEU A 45 -9.77 0.46 1.24
CA LEU A 45 -8.93 1.10 0.25
C LEU A 45 -8.79 2.57 0.61
N ILE A 46 -7.55 3.07 0.62
CA ILE A 46 -7.26 4.48 0.91
C ILE A 46 -6.71 5.15 -0.35
N HIS A 47 -7.30 6.27 -0.72
CA HIS A 47 -6.87 7.07 -1.85
C HIS A 47 -6.99 8.56 -1.51
N ALA A 48 -5.92 9.30 -1.75
CA ALA A 48 -5.86 10.75 -1.51
C ALA A 48 -6.26 11.15 -0.07
N GLY A 49 -5.95 10.32 0.91
CA GLY A 49 -6.26 10.59 2.32
C GLY A 49 -7.67 10.23 2.75
N TYR A 50 -8.45 9.55 1.90
CA TYR A 50 -9.80 9.09 2.21
C TYR A 50 -9.90 7.57 2.13
N ALA A 51 -10.59 6.99 3.10
CA ALA A 51 -11.01 5.58 3.01
C ALA A 51 -12.23 5.55 2.09
N ILE A 52 -12.10 4.88 0.95
CA ILE A 52 -13.11 4.95 -0.13
C ILE A 52 -13.98 3.72 -0.24
N GLU A 53 -13.50 2.58 0.19
CA GLU A 53 -14.22 1.30 0.05
C GLU A 53 -13.78 0.32 1.11
N LYS A 54 -14.74 -0.46 1.63
CA LYS A 54 -14.44 -1.59 2.50
C LYS A 54 -14.21 -2.83 1.65
N LEU A 55 -13.23 -3.63 2.04
CA LEU A 55 -12.93 -4.89 1.37
C LEU A 55 -13.27 -6.06 2.28
N THR A 56 -13.71 -7.17 1.68
CA THR A 56 -13.80 -8.43 2.40
C THR A 56 -12.38 -8.91 2.73
N GLU A 57 -12.24 -9.74 3.75
CA GLU A 57 -10.95 -10.31 4.13
C GLU A 57 -10.31 -11.06 2.96
N GLU A 58 -11.09 -11.81 2.21
CA GLU A 58 -10.61 -12.53 1.02
C GLU A 58 -10.12 -11.59 -0.08
N ALA A 59 -10.88 -10.54 -0.39
CA ALA A 59 -10.50 -9.57 -1.40
C ALA A 59 -9.24 -8.80 -1.00
N ALA A 60 -9.12 -8.45 0.28
CA ALA A 60 -7.93 -7.78 0.80
C ALA A 60 -6.71 -8.68 0.69
N LYS A 61 -6.85 -9.95 1.02
CA LYS A 61 -5.76 -10.93 0.94
C LYS A 61 -5.27 -11.11 -0.50
N GLU A 62 -6.19 -11.25 -1.45
CA GLU A 62 -5.85 -11.36 -2.87
C GLU A 62 -5.12 -10.11 -3.37
N SER A 63 -5.59 -8.94 -2.98
CA SER A 63 -4.95 -7.67 -3.36
C SER A 63 -3.55 -7.54 -2.76
N LEU A 64 -3.38 -7.94 -1.50
CA LEU A 64 -2.06 -7.90 -0.84
C LEU A 64 -1.07 -8.86 -1.50
N GLU A 65 -1.52 -10.05 -1.89
CA GLU A 65 -0.69 -11.00 -2.61
C GLU A 65 -0.24 -10.42 -3.96
N ALA A 66 -1.15 -9.78 -4.69
CA ALA A 66 -0.82 -9.12 -5.95
C ALA A 66 0.19 -7.99 -5.76
N TRP A 67 0.07 -7.21 -4.67
CA TRP A 67 1.03 -6.16 -4.34
C TRP A 67 2.40 -6.73 -4.00
N GLU A 68 2.46 -7.82 -3.25
CA GLU A 68 3.73 -8.48 -2.93
C GLU A 68 4.44 -8.97 -4.19
N GLU A 69 3.71 -9.59 -5.11
CA GLU A 69 4.26 -10.02 -6.39
C GLU A 69 4.81 -8.86 -7.20
N LEU A 70 4.07 -7.75 -7.25
CA LEU A 70 4.50 -6.55 -7.95
C LEU A 70 5.77 -5.96 -7.33
N LEU A 71 5.84 -5.89 -6.01
CA LEU A 71 7.02 -5.38 -5.31
C LEU A 71 8.24 -6.25 -5.55
N ASP A 72 8.08 -7.56 -5.52
CA ASP A 72 9.16 -8.50 -5.82
C ASP A 72 9.68 -8.32 -7.26
N PHE A 73 8.76 -8.16 -8.20
CA PHE A 73 9.11 -7.93 -9.60
C PHE A 73 9.91 -6.62 -9.78
N LEU A 74 9.47 -5.55 -9.12
CA LEU A 74 10.16 -4.26 -9.18
C LEU A 74 11.54 -4.31 -8.55
N GLU A 75 11.71 -5.04 -7.45
CA GLU A 75 13.01 -5.25 -6.81
C GLU A 75 13.98 -6.00 -7.72
N GLU A 76 13.51 -7.01 -8.43
CA GLU A 76 14.32 -7.75 -9.39
C GLU A 76 14.77 -6.86 -10.56
N GLU A 77 13.87 -6.04 -11.11
CA GLU A 77 14.22 -5.10 -12.17
C GLU A 77 15.25 -4.08 -11.71
N ASP A 78 15.09 -3.53 -10.52
CA ASP A 78 16.04 -2.59 -9.93
C ASP A 78 17.42 -3.22 -9.78
N ARG A 79 17.50 -4.47 -9.35
CA ARG A 79 18.77 -5.19 -9.21
C ARG A 79 19.45 -5.40 -10.56
N GLU A 80 18.70 -5.76 -11.58
CA GLU A 80 19.23 -5.94 -12.94
C GLU A 80 19.71 -4.62 -13.53
N MET A 81 18.96 -3.55 -13.35
CA MET A 81 19.35 -2.22 -13.78
C MET A 81 20.63 -1.73 -13.10
N GLU A 82 20.72 -1.93 -11.79
CA GLU A 82 21.88 -1.54 -11.01
C GLU A 82 23.12 -2.32 -11.45
N LYS A 83 22.98 -3.62 -11.68
CA LYS A 83 24.04 -4.47 -12.17
C LYS A 83 24.53 -4.01 -13.55
N ALA A 84 23.62 -3.74 -14.47
CA ALA A 84 23.94 -3.24 -15.80
C ALA A 84 24.67 -1.91 -15.75
N ARG A 85 24.25 -1.01 -14.84
CA ARG A 85 24.89 0.29 -14.64
C ARG A 85 26.31 0.14 -14.11
N MET A 86 26.53 -0.74 -13.16
CA MET A 86 27.86 -1.00 -12.60
C MET A 86 28.81 -1.60 -13.64
N GLU A 87 28.34 -2.53 -14.45
CA GLU A 87 29.12 -3.09 -15.56
C GLU A 87 29.51 -2.03 -16.56
N HIS A 88 28.62 -1.10 -16.87
CA HIS A 88 28.90 0.02 -17.77
C HIS A 88 29.98 0.96 -17.20
N LEU A 89 29.91 1.25 -15.91
CA LEU A 89 30.89 2.08 -15.22
C LEU A 89 32.28 1.44 -15.20
N GLU A 90 32.37 0.13 -15.02
CA GLU A 90 33.63 -0.60 -15.10
C GLU A 90 34.27 -0.50 -16.48
N LYS A 91 33.48 -0.58 -17.55
CA LYS A 91 33.97 -0.42 -18.91
C LYS A 91 34.50 0.98 -19.20
N ILE A 92 33.87 2.01 -18.64
CA ILE A 92 34.31 3.38 -18.81
C ILE A 92 35.65 3.63 -18.10
N ASN A 93 35.88 2.98 -16.98
CA ASN A 93 37.09 3.16 -16.17
C ASN A 93 38.29 2.32 -16.63
N GLN A 94 38.15 1.55 -17.66
CA GLN A 94 39.25 0.82 -18.32
C GLN A 94 39.86 1.64 -19.48
#